data_57795681e5bc7022616cf6e988416c6a
#
_entry.id   57795681e5bc7022616cf6e988416c6a
#
_cell.length_a   1.000
_cell.length_b   1.000
_cell.length_c   1.000
_cell.angle_alpha   90.00
_cell.angle_beta   90.00
_cell.angle_gamma   90.00
#
_symmetry.space_group_name_H-M   'P 1'
#
loop_
_entity.id
_entity.type
_entity.pdbx_description
1 polymer ?
#
loop_
_entity_poly.entity_id
_entity_poly.type
_entity_poly.pdbx_seq_one_letter_code
_entity_poly.pdbx_strand_id
1 'polypeptide(L)'
;VDKMQELSSDGGKIDIGYIFPLAGHYIPHKVRKFLDMEKNKNVVFNFWQNHTPAIEKKVRSGELDVGFGGYLHKKDDMEFFPLINQELVIVTPEDHPLGKDEVVPLSEMGNYPVIGYDRESWMGTYARHLFKKYQIKPNMIVECPDEYSIVALVRENFGIALMPRTDILAKAE
;
A
#
# COMPACT_ATOMS: atom_id res chain seq x y z
N VAL A 1 9.08 7.12 22.38
CA VAL A 1 9.35 8.57 22.23
C VAL A 1 10.79 8.85 22.64
N ASP A 2 11.26 8.33 23.80
CA ASP A 2 12.60 8.63 24.34
C ASP A 2 13.76 8.12 23.46
N LYS A 3 13.62 6.91 22.86
CA LYS A 3 14.66 6.33 22.00
C LYS A 3 14.87 7.12 20.69
N MET A 4 13.81 7.75 20.16
CA MET A 4 13.93 8.66 19.00
C MET A 4 14.55 10.02 19.35
N GLN A 5 14.43 10.48 20.61
CA GLN A 5 15.04 11.72 21.05
C GLN A 5 16.53 11.56 21.38
N GLU A 6 16.97 10.41 21.90
CA GLU A 6 18.40 10.11 22.12
C GLU A 6 19.15 9.94 20.79
N LEU A 7 18.51 9.38 19.76
CA LEU A 7 19.10 9.23 18.43
C LEU A 7 19.28 10.58 17.69
N SER A 8 18.58 11.64 18.08
CA SER A 8 18.57 12.92 17.36
C SER A 8 19.77 13.81 17.65
N SER A 9 20.54 13.56 18.70
CA SER A 9 21.67 14.43 19.07
C SER A 9 23.01 14.04 18.42
N ASP A 10 23.17 12.78 17.98
CA ASP A 10 24.46 12.24 17.51
C ASP A 10 24.41 11.50 16.14
N GLY A 11 23.36 11.71 15.34
CA GLY A 11 23.23 11.05 14.06
C GLY A 11 22.90 9.56 14.22
N GLY A 12 21.68 9.25 14.70
CA GLY A 12 21.22 7.87 14.89
C GLY A 12 20.78 7.20 13.59
N LYS A 13 20.46 5.91 13.67
CA LYS A 13 19.92 5.09 12.60
C LYS A 13 18.45 4.80 12.87
N ILE A 14 17.60 4.92 11.85
CA ILE A 14 16.19 4.54 11.91
C ILE A 14 15.90 3.48 10.84
N ASP A 15 15.43 2.32 11.29
CA ASP A 15 14.99 1.21 10.43
C ASP A 15 13.49 1.31 10.20
N ILE A 16 13.06 1.64 8.97
CA ILE A 16 11.65 1.79 8.62
C ILE A 16 11.17 0.69 7.67
N GLY A 17 9.97 0.14 7.98
CA GLY A 17 9.24 -0.76 7.09
C GLY A 17 8.05 -0.07 6.44
N TYR A 18 7.77 -0.34 5.17
CA TYR A 18 6.61 0.25 4.49
C TYR A 18 6.09 -0.62 3.35
N ILE A 19 4.80 -0.45 3.04
CA ILE A 19 4.13 -1.15 1.95
C ILE A 19 4.40 -0.48 0.60
N PHE A 20 4.27 -1.25 -0.49
CA PHE A 20 4.53 -0.82 -1.86
C PHE A 20 3.85 0.50 -2.26
N PRO A 21 2.55 0.73 -1.99
CA PRO A 21 1.87 1.98 -2.38
C PRO A 21 2.49 3.26 -1.82
N LEU A 22 3.27 3.16 -0.74
CA LEU A 22 3.90 4.31 -0.09
C LEU A 22 5.33 4.58 -0.59
N ALA A 23 5.89 3.68 -1.41
CA ALA A 23 7.28 3.73 -1.86
C ALA A 23 7.55 4.86 -2.87
N GLY A 24 6.59 5.17 -3.75
CA GLY A 24 6.80 6.08 -4.88
C GLY A 24 7.03 7.53 -4.46
N HIS A 25 6.21 8.03 -3.56
CA HIS A 25 6.28 9.44 -3.14
C HIS A 25 6.21 9.62 -1.62
N TYR A 26 5.27 8.98 -0.95
CA TYR A 26 4.93 9.30 0.45
C TYR A 26 6.14 9.14 1.40
N ILE A 27 6.75 7.97 1.47
CA ILE A 27 7.87 7.70 2.39
C ILE A 27 9.10 8.52 2.02
N PRO A 28 9.60 8.54 0.76
CA PRO A 28 10.76 9.35 0.42
C PRO A 28 10.59 10.83 0.75
N HIS A 29 9.41 11.39 0.45
CA HIS A 29 9.10 12.79 0.75
C HIS A 29 9.08 13.11 2.25
N LYS A 30 8.48 12.22 3.06
CA LYS A 30 8.44 12.40 4.52
C LYS A 30 9.82 12.28 5.15
N VAL A 31 10.61 11.30 4.71
CA VAL A 31 12.01 11.13 5.17
C VAL A 31 12.84 12.35 4.76
N ARG A 32 12.71 12.84 3.51
CA ARG A 32 13.44 14.04 3.08
C ARG A 32 13.11 15.25 3.95
N LYS A 33 11.81 15.52 4.20
CA LYS A 33 11.40 16.61 5.10
C LYS A 33 11.94 16.46 6.52
N PHE A 34 12.01 15.23 7.04
CA PHE A 34 12.60 14.98 8.36
C PHE A 34 14.09 15.31 8.39
N LEU A 35 14.84 14.90 7.36
CA LEU A 35 16.28 15.15 7.25
C LEU A 35 16.62 16.62 6.95
N ASP A 36 15.69 17.39 6.40
CA ASP A 36 15.89 18.83 6.15
C ASP A 36 15.88 19.68 7.43
N MET A 37 15.42 19.13 8.54
CA MET A 37 15.54 19.77 9.85
C MET A 37 16.98 19.66 10.35
N GLU A 38 17.61 20.80 10.72
CA GLU A 38 19.02 20.86 11.10
C GLU A 38 19.43 19.81 12.15
N LYS A 39 18.58 19.59 13.16
CA LYS A 39 18.81 18.60 14.22
C LYS A 39 18.79 17.14 13.74
N ASN A 40 18.25 16.85 12.55
CA ASN A 40 18.05 15.51 12.03
C ASN A 40 18.97 15.17 10.85
N LYS A 41 19.77 16.11 10.36
CA LYS A 41 20.58 15.99 9.14
C LYS A 41 21.53 14.81 9.11
N ASN A 42 21.98 14.35 10.30
CA ASN A 42 22.91 13.24 10.44
C ASN A 42 22.21 11.89 10.67
N VAL A 43 20.88 11.85 10.70
CA VAL A 43 20.13 10.60 10.87
C VAL A 43 20.19 9.78 9.59
N VAL A 44 20.50 8.49 9.73
CA VAL A 44 20.53 7.52 8.63
C VAL A 44 19.26 6.67 8.64
N PHE A 45 18.63 6.53 7.50
CA PHE A 45 17.48 5.65 7.35
C PHE A 45 17.84 4.39 6.60
N ASN A 46 17.39 3.24 7.10
CA ASN A 46 17.29 2.01 6.35
C ASN A 46 15.84 1.79 5.93
N PHE A 47 15.67 1.39 4.69
CA PHE A 47 14.37 1.19 4.07
C PHE A 47 14.13 -0.31 3.84
N TRP A 48 13.02 -0.82 4.37
CA TRP A 48 12.60 -2.18 4.15
C TRP A 48 11.16 -2.23 3.65
N GLN A 49 10.94 -2.82 2.50
CA GLN A 49 9.65 -2.83 1.82
C GLN A 49 9.08 -4.23 1.83
N ASN A 50 7.83 -4.38 2.31
CA ASN A 50 7.12 -5.65 2.32
C ASN A 50 5.63 -5.44 2.61
N HIS A 51 4.86 -6.53 2.70
CA HIS A 51 3.46 -6.51 3.10
C HIS A 51 3.28 -6.23 4.61
N THR A 52 2.13 -5.65 4.98
CA THR A 52 1.82 -5.25 6.37
C THR A 52 2.11 -6.33 7.41
N PRO A 53 1.72 -7.61 7.25
CA PRO A 53 1.99 -8.64 8.27
C PRO A 53 3.49 -8.86 8.53
N ALA A 54 4.32 -8.80 7.49
CA ALA A 54 5.76 -8.95 7.64
C ALA A 54 6.38 -7.73 8.33
N ILE A 55 5.91 -6.52 8.02
CA ILE A 55 6.31 -5.27 8.67
C ILE A 55 5.97 -5.33 10.16
N GLU A 56 4.72 -5.68 10.52
CA GLU A 56 4.29 -5.82 11.90
C GLU A 56 5.16 -6.80 12.70
N LYS A 57 5.49 -7.95 12.11
CA LYS A 57 6.36 -8.95 12.75
C LYS A 57 7.73 -8.36 13.08
N LYS A 58 8.32 -7.58 12.17
CA LYS A 58 9.64 -6.96 12.37
C LYS A 58 9.60 -5.79 13.35
N VAL A 59 8.52 -5.03 13.40
CA VAL A 59 8.34 -3.99 14.44
C VAL A 59 8.22 -4.64 15.82
N ARG A 60 7.47 -5.74 15.95
CA ARG A 60 7.37 -6.48 17.22
C ARG A 60 8.69 -7.09 17.68
N SER A 61 9.50 -7.58 16.77
CA SER A 61 10.82 -8.13 17.11
C SER A 61 11.88 -7.06 17.39
N GLY A 62 11.56 -5.77 17.14
CA GLY A 62 12.53 -4.68 17.28
C GLY A 62 13.56 -4.60 16.14
N GLU A 63 13.34 -5.34 15.05
CA GLU A 63 14.17 -5.24 13.85
C GLU A 63 13.85 -3.97 13.02
N LEU A 64 12.66 -3.43 13.17
CA LEU A 64 12.23 -2.14 12.63
C LEU A 64 11.78 -1.23 13.77
N ASP A 65 12.16 0.02 13.69
CA ASP A 65 11.75 1.05 14.66
C ASP A 65 10.30 1.51 14.40
N VAL A 66 9.88 1.56 13.14
CA VAL A 66 8.55 1.97 12.73
C VAL A 66 8.10 1.27 11.45
N GLY A 67 6.78 1.00 11.37
CA GLY A 67 6.14 0.41 10.20
C GLY A 67 5.03 1.29 9.63
N PHE A 68 4.95 1.36 8.30
CA PHE A 68 3.87 2.02 7.56
C PHE A 68 3.10 0.97 6.77
N GLY A 69 1.86 0.75 7.13
CA GLY A 69 1.05 -0.33 6.58
C GLY A 69 -0.44 -0.06 6.59
N GLY A 70 -1.22 -1.02 6.09
CA GLY A 70 -2.66 -0.98 6.15
C GLY A 70 -3.17 -1.41 7.54
N TYR A 71 -4.17 -0.70 8.06
CA TYR A 71 -4.81 -1.03 9.32
C TYR A 71 -6.05 -1.91 9.11
N LEU A 72 -6.06 -3.11 9.67
CA LEU A 72 -7.21 -4.01 9.63
C LEU A 72 -7.92 -4.16 10.98
N HIS A 73 -7.15 -4.30 12.05
CA HIS A 73 -7.67 -4.57 13.39
C HIS A 73 -6.79 -3.94 14.45
N LYS A 74 -7.42 -3.45 15.53
CA LYS A 74 -6.69 -3.02 16.72
C LYS A 74 -5.91 -4.21 17.32
N LYS A 75 -4.66 -3.95 17.67
CA LYS A 75 -3.78 -4.90 18.36
C LYS A 75 -3.30 -4.25 19.65
N ASP A 76 -3.41 -4.97 20.76
CA ASP A 76 -3.13 -4.40 22.10
C ASP A 76 -1.64 -4.15 22.35
N ASP A 77 -0.78 -4.78 21.55
CA ASP A 77 0.69 -4.71 21.66
C ASP A 77 1.33 -3.70 20.69
N MET A 78 0.53 -2.94 19.96
CA MET A 78 1.02 -1.95 18.97
C MET A 78 0.18 -0.68 19.00
N GLU A 79 0.84 0.45 18.89
CA GLU A 79 0.18 1.74 18.66
C GLU A 79 0.05 2.02 17.15
N PHE A 80 -1.13 2.48 16.73
CA PHE A 80 -1.42 2.83 15.34
C PHE A 80 -1.83 4.29 15.25
N PHE A 81 -1.16 5.00 14.36
CA PHE A 81 -1.46 6.39 14.04
C PHE A 81 -2.01 6.49 12.61
N PRO A 82 -3.27 6.90 12.40
CA PRO A 82 -3.80 7.10 11.06
C PRO A 82 -3.08 8.27 10.38
N LEU A 83 -2.54 8.05 9.19
CA LEU A 83 -1.74 9.03 8.46
C LEU A 83 -2.43 9.54 7.21
N ILE A 84 -3.01 8.63 6.42
CA ILE A 84 -3.69 8.94 5.17
C ILE A 84 -4.89 8.00 4.98
N ASN A 85 -5.91 8.51 4.32
CA ASN A 85 -6.98 7.69 3.76
C ASN A 85 -6.63 7.38 2.32
N GLN A 86 -6.49 6.09 2.00
CA GLN A 86 -6.15 5.64 0.67
C GLN A 86 -7.44 5.33 -0.10
N GLU A 87 -7.70 6.08 -1.16
CA GLU A 87 -8.81 5.81 -2.07
C GLU A 87 -8.58 4.49 -2.81
N LEU A 88 -9.64 3.69 -2.95
CA LEU A 88 -9.65 2.52 -3.83
C LEU A 88 -10.34 2.88 -5.14
N VAL A 89 -9.75 2.42 -6.24
CA VAL A 89 -10.26 2.63 -7.58
C VAL A 89 -10.32 1.31 -8.34
N ILE A 90 -11.27 1.23 -9.29
CA ILE A 90 -11.27 0.19 -10.30
C ILE A 90 -10.41 0.68 -11.47
N VAL A 91 -9.36 -0.07 -11.78
CA VAL A 91 -8.47 0.22 -12.91
C VAL A 91 -8.86 -0.67 -14.07
N THR A 92 -8.99 -0.07 -15.24
CA THR A 92 -9.43 -0.72 -16.47
C THR A 92 -8.45 -0.44 -17.61
N PRO A 93 -8.45 -1.25 -18.67
CA PRO A 93 -7.83 -0.86 -19.94
C PRO A 93 -8.41 0.48 -20.45
N GLU A 94 -7.67 1.21 -21.27
CA GLU A 94 -8.03 2.55 -21.77
C GLU A 94 -9.41 2.57 -22.46
N ASP A 95 -9.66 1.63 -23.35
CA ASP A 95 -10.91 1.54 -24.14
C ASP A 95 -12.03 0.74 -23.43
N HIS A 96 -11.88 0.45 -22.14
CA HIS A 96 -12.85 -0.37 -21.42
C HIS A 96 -14.16 0.37 -21.19
N PRO A 97 -15.35 -0.26 -21.32
CA PRO A 97 -16.64 0.40 -21.13
C PRO A 97 -16.78 1.14 -19.82
N LEU A 98 -16.26 0.58 -18.72
CA LEU A 98 -16.30 1.20 -17.37
C LEU A 98 -15.41 2.43 -17.24
N GLY A 99 -14.42 2.63 -18.11
CA GLY A 99 -13.51 3.79 -18.07
C GLY A 99 -14.18 5.13 -18.41
N LYS A 100 -15.42 5.09 -18.91
CA LYS A 100 -16.22 6.29 -19.23
C LYS A 100 -16.95 6.87 -18.03
N ASP A 101 -17.08 6.12 -16.96
CA ASP A 101 -17.83 6.50 -15.76
C ASP A 101 -16.88 6.98 -14.65
N GLU A 102 -17.16 8.14 -14.08
CA GLU A 102 -16.40 8.65 -12.92
C GLU A 102 -16.56 7.78 -11.68
N VAL A 103 -17.73 7.16 -11.53
CA VAL A 103 -18.06 6.29 -10.39
C VAL A 103 -18.58 4.96 -10.91
N VAL A 104 -17.87 3.91 -10.59
CA VAL A 104 -18.20 2.54 -10.98
C VAL A 104 -18.63 1.74 -9.75
N PRO A 105 -19.83 1.13 -9.74
CA PRO A 105 -20.23 0.26 -8.65
C PRO A 105 -19.27 -0.94 -8.50
N LEU A 106 -18.91 -1.26 -7.25
CA LEU A 106 -18.01 -2.40 -6.98
C LEU A 106 -18.56 -3.74 -7.52
N SER A 107 -19.89 -3.85 -7.68
CA SER A 107 -20.55 -5.02 -8.26
C SER A 107 -20.11 -5.34 -9.69
N GLU A 108 -19.64 -4.34 -10.45
CA GLU A 108 -19.12 -4.54 -11.80
C GLU A 108 -17.90 -5.47 -11.83
N MET A 109 -17.18 -5.59 -10.72
CA MET A 109 -16.09 -6.56 -10.58
C MET A 109 -16.53 -8.03 -10.78
N GLY A 110 -17.81 -8.31 -10.68
CA GLY A 110 -18.37 -9.64 -10.96
C GLY A 110 -18.59 -9.93 -12.44
N ASN A 111 -18.58 -8.92 -13.30
CA ASN A 111 -18.94 -9.02 -14.72
C ASN A 111 -17.73 -9.18 -15.65
N TYR A 112 -16.51 -8.95 -15.15
CA TYR A 112 -15.28 -8.94 -15.93
C TYR A 112 -14.20 -9.84 -15.34
N PRO A 113 -13.20 -10.28 -16.12
CA PRO A 113 -12.00 -10.90 -15.58
C PRO A 113 -11.29 -9.97 -14.60
N VAL A 114 -10.88 -10.48 -13.44
CA VAL A 114 -10.28 -9.68 -12.36
C VAL A 114 -8.83 -10.12 -12.13
N ILE A 115 -7.95 -9.12 -12.10
CA ILE A 115 -6.58 -9.23 -11.67
C ILE A 115 -6.55 -8.76 -10.21
N GLY A 116 -6.12 -9.62 -9.29
CA GLY A 116 -6.14 -9.33 -7.87
C GLY A 116 -4.75 -9.31 -7.24
N TYR A 117 -4.74 -9.00 -5.97
CA TYR A 117 -3.56 -9.15 -5.13
C TYR A 117 -3.48 -10.56 -4.55
N ASP A 118 -2.26 -11.03 -4.32
CA ASP A 118 -2.04 -12.30 -3.64
C ASP A 118 -2.72 -12.34 -2.25
N ARG A 119 -2.96 -13.57 -1.77
CA ARG A 119 -3.76 -13.78 -0.54
C ARG A 119 -3.07 -13.32 0.73
N GLU A 120 -1.76 -13.24 0.72
CA GLU A 120 -0.95 -12.89 1.88
C GLU A 120 -0.83 -11.37 2.04
N SER A 121 -1.10 -10.61 0.98
CA SER A 121 -1.07 -9.16 1.03
C SER A 121 -2.27 -8.60 1.83
N TRP A 122 -2.04 -7.44 2.45
CA TRP A 122 -3.12 -6.69 3.10
C TRP A 122 -4.24 -6.35 2.10
N MET A 123 -3.87 -5.87 0.92
CA MET A 123 -4.83 -5.47 -0.13
C MET A 123 -5.64 -6.68 -0.63
N GLY A 124 -5.00 -7.82 -0.83
CA GLY A 124 -5.69 -9.05 -1.22
C GLY A 124 -6.68 -9.52 -0.14
N THR A 125 -6.31 -9.45 1.12
CA THR A 125 -7.21 -9.75 2.25
C THR A 125 -8.38 -8.77 2.31
N TYR A 126 -8.10 -7.47 2.15
CA TYR A 126 -9.11 -6.42 2.21
C TYR A 126 -10.09 -6.49 1.03
N ALA A 127 -9.61 -6.67 -0.19
CA ALA A 127 -10.46 -6.82 -1.38
C ALA A 127 -11.40 -8.03 -1.25
N ARG A 128 -10.89 -9.19 -0.79
CA ARG A 128 -11.73 -10.37 -0.53
C ARG A 128 -12.78 -10.11 0.54
N HIS A 129 -12.43 -9.36 1.60
CA HIS A 129 -13.41 -8.95 2.61
C HIS A 129 -14.52 -8.09 1.99
N LEU A 130 -14.18 -7.11 1.13
CA LEU A 130 -15.16 -6.29 0.43
C LEU A 130 -16.06 -7.13 -0.48
N PHE A 131 -15.49 -8.00 -1.31
CA PHE A 131 -16.26 -8.88 -2.20
C PHE A 131 -17.24 -9.77 -1.41
N LYS A 132 -16.79 -10.33 -0.29
CA LYS A 132 -17.65 -11.11 0.60
C LYS A 132 -18.77 -10.26 1.22
N LYS A 133 -18.43 -9.07 1.74
CA LYS A 133 -19.37 -8.14 2.36
C LYS A 133 -20.49 -7.73 1.40
N TYR A 134 -20.15 -7.46 0.14
CA TYR A 134 -21.09 -7.02 -0.89
C TYR A 134 -21.60 -8.16 -1.78
N GLN A 135 -21.33 -9.41 -1.41
CA GLN A 135 -21.78 -10.63 -2.11
C GLN A 135 -21.36 -10.68 -3.59
N ILE A 136 -20.22 -10.10 -3.91
CA ILE A 136 -19.64 -10.10 -5.25
C ILE A 136 -18.80 -11.36 -5.43
N LYS A 137 -18.95 -12.01 -6.58
CA LYS A 137 -18.15 -13.18 -6.98
C LYS A 137 -17.25 -12.79 -8.15
N PRO A 138 -16.05 -12.27 -7.89
CA PRO A 138 -15.14 -11.87 -8.96
C PRO A 138 -14.64 -13.09 -9.73
N ASN A 139 -14.52 -12.97 -11.04
CA ASN A 139 -13.84 -13.95 -11.87
C ASN A 139 -12.32 -13.70 -11.78
N MET A 140 -11.70 -14.15 -10.69
CA MET A 140 -10.28 -13.97 -10.43
C MET A 140 -9.45 -14.82 -11.37
N ILE A 141 -8.72 -14.21 -12.30
CA ILE A 141 -7.91 -14.91 -13.31
C ILE A 141 -6.44 -15.00 -12.93
N VAL A 142 -5.92 -14.04 -12.17
CA VAL A 142 -4.53 -13.99 -11.71
C VAL A 142 -4.42 -13.19 -10.42
N GLU A 143 -3.49 -13.56 -9.56
CA GLU A 143 -3.13 -12.81 -8.35
C GLU A 143 -1.66 -12.36 -8.46
N CYS A 144 -1.39 -11.10 -8.16
CA CYS A 144 -0.08 -10.45 -8.28
C CYS A 144 0.40 -9.90 -6.93
N PRO A 145 1.71 -9.83 -6.69
CA PRO A 145 2.25 -9.35 -5.42
C PRO A 145 2.24 -7.81 -5.29
N ASP A 146 2.15 -7.08 -6.39
CA ASP A 146 2.34 -5.62 -6.41
C ASP A 146 1.52 -4.91 -7.49
N GLU A 147 1.42 -3.59 -7.34
CA GLU A 147 0.65 -2.71 -8.22
C GLU A 147 1.24 -2.62 -9.64
N TYR A 148 2.56 -2.72 -9.81
CA TYR A 148 3.20 -2.66 -11.14
C TYR A 148 2.78 -3.84 -12.00
N SER A 149 2.81 -5.04 -11.43
CA SER A 149 2.37 -6.26 -12.12
C SER A 149 0.89 -6.19 -12.48
N ILE A 150 0.05 -5.69 -11.57
CA ILE A 150 -1.40 -5.53 -11.81
C ILE A 150 -1.63 -4.55 -12.96
N VAL A 151 -1.05 -3.34 -12.90
CA VAL A 151 -1.24 -2.31 -13.93
C VAL A 151 -0.72 -2.78 -15.29
N ALA A 152 0.42 -3.47 -15.34
CA ALA A 152 0.95 -4.02 -16.57
C ALA A 152 -0.04 -4.99 -17.25
N LEU A 153 -0.64 -5.91 -16.48
CA LEU A 153 -1.63 -6.85 -17.01
C LEU A 153 -2.95 -6.17 -17.41
N VAL A 154 -3.39 -5.14 -16.66
CA VAL A 154 -4.58 -4.36 -17.04
C VAL A 154 -4.35 -3.65 -18.37
N ARG A 155 -3.19 -3.02 -18.58
CA ARG A 155 -2.84 -2.37 -19.85
C ARG A 155 -2.87 -3.31 -21.05
N GLU A 156 -2.45 -4.55 -20.86
CA GLU A 156 -2.48 -5.59 -21.89
C GLU A 156 -3.86 -6.26 -22.02
N ASN A 157 -4.90 -5.65 -21.42
CA ASN A 157 -6.30 -6.08 -21.51
C ASN A 157 -6.57 -7.51 -20.98
N PHE A 158 -5.82 -7.94 -19.96
CA PHE A 158 -6.11 -9.22 -19.29
C PHE A 158 -7.36 -9.16 -18.43
N GLY A 159 -7.72 -7.98 -17.91
CA GLY A 159 -8.88 -7.78 -17.06
C GLY A 159 -8.86 -6.42 -16.35
N ILE A 160 -9.70 -6.29 -15.33
CA ILE A 160 -9.80 -5.10 -14.48
C ILE A 160 -9.25 -5.40 -13.08
N ALA A 161 -8.92 -4.36 -12.31
CA ALA A 161 -8.38 -4.53 -10.96
C ALA A 161 -8.98 -3.54 -9.97
N LEU A 162 -9.15 -3.95 -8.70
CA LEU A 162 -9.41 -3.06 -7.56
C LEU A 162 -8.10 -2.79 -6.84
N MET A 163 -7.66 -1.55 -6.79
CA MET A 163 -6.38 -1.19 -6.19
C MET A 163 -6.39 0.21 -5.55
N PRO A 164 -5.44 0.52 -4.66
CA PRO A 164 -5.25 1.87 -4.17
C PRO A 164 -4.91 2.84 -5.31
N ARG A 165 -5.45 4.06 -5.26
CA ARG A 165 -5.02 5.14 -6.16
C ARG A 165 -3.59 5.53 -5.79
N THR A 166 -2.62 5.23 -6.65
CA THR A 166 -1.19 5.49 -6.46
C THR A 166 -0.61 6.28 -7.62
N ASP A 167 0.60 6.84 -7.44
CA ASP A 167 1.30 7.60 -8.49
C ASP A 167 1.64 6.75 -9.73
N ILE A 168 1.59 5.43 -9.62
CA ILE A 168 1.75 4.49 -10.74
C ILE A 168 0.67 4.71 -11.80
N LEU A 169 -0.55 5.05 -11.35
CA LEU A 169 -1.68 5.31 -12.25
C LEU A 169 -1.51 6.64 -13.00
N ALA A 170 -0.92 7.66 -12.36
CA ALA A 170 -0.68 8.96 -12.97
C ALA A 170 0.43 8.96 -14.04
N LYS A 171 1.33 7.97 -14.00
CA LYS A 171 2.40 7.79 -15.01
C LYS A 171 1.99 6.85 -16.15
N ALA A 172 0.72 6.52 -16.21
CA ALA A 172 0.15 5.57 -17.16
C ALA A 172 -0.40 6.25 -18.42
N GLU A 173 -0.21 7.59 -18.55
CA GLU A 173 -0.49 8.38 -19.75
C GLU A 173 0.69 8.38 -20.73
#